data_7071e0f67b4179b660d4662d506b3568
#
_entry.id   7071e0f67b4179b660d4662d506b3568
#
_cell.length_a   1.000
_cell.length_b   1.000
_cell.length_c   1.000
_cell.angle_alpha   90.00
_cell.angle_beta   90.00
_cell.angle_gamma   90.00
#
_symmetry.space_group_name_H-M   'P 1'
#
loop_
_entity.id
_entity.type
_entity.pdbx_description
1 polymer ?
#
loop_
_entity_poly.entity_id
_entity_poly.type
_entity_poly.pdbx_seq_one_letter_code
_entity_poly.pdbx_strand_id
1 'polypeptide(L)'
;MKKLFIAALLFIGVASFAQDMDQRPSGEQRERMTPEQRNEKQLKKLTSELSLDANQQAQVKQLLAERSAKAEKLREARQAQRDSNTKPTAAERETFKKQMIAENDANDAKMKAILNADQYTKWKAIQEENKDKARERMKEYQKENN
;
A
#
# COMPACT_ATOMS: atom_id res chain seq x y z
N MET A 1 -16.61 -27.51 54.27
CA MET A 1 -17.28 -27.12 53.02
C MET A 1 -16.25 -26.48 52.12
N LYS A 2 -15.71 -27.25 51.16
CA LYS A 2 -14.58 -26.86 50.27
C LYS A 2 -15.17 -26.39 48.96
N LYS A 3 -15.06 -25.11 48.65
CA LYS A 3 -15.48 -24.55 47.34
C LYS A 3 -14.29 -24.60 46.39
N LEU A 4 -14.33 -25.54 45.44
CA LEU A 4 -13.41 -25.64 44.31
C LEU A 4 -13.79 -24.60 43.26
N PHE A 5 -12.94 -23.62 43.02
CA PHE A 5 -13.00 -22.74 41.86
C PHE A 5 -12.23 -23.38 40.71
N ILE A 6 -12.94 -23.87 39.73
CA ILE A 6 -12.37 -24.33 38.46
C ILE A 6 -12.14 -23.09 37.60
N ALA A 7 -10.87 -22.68 37.44
CA ALA A 7 -10.47 -21.69 36.49
C ALA A 7 -10.36 -22.35 35.12
N ALA A 8 -11.32 -22.12 34.24
CA ALA A 8 -11.26 -22.53 32.86
C ALA A 8 -10.33 -21.54 32.10
N LEU A 9 -9.11 -21.98 31.81
CA LEU A 9 -8.18 -21.30 30.91
C LEU A 9 -8.67 -21.51 29.48
N LEU A 10 -9.32 -20.50 28.93
CA LEU A 10 -9.58 -20.41 27.48
C LEU A 10 -8.28 -20.06 26.77
N PHE A 11 -7.57 -21.07 26.29
CA PHE A 11 -6.54 -20.90 25.25
C PHE A 11 -7.23 -20.47 23.97
N ILE A 12 -7.23 -19.18 23.70
CA ILE A 12 -7.52 -18.67 22.35
C ILE A 12 -6.29 -18.97 21.51
N GLY A 13 -6.40 -20.04 20.74
CA GLY A 13 -5.39 -20.43 19.75
C GLY A 13 -5.19 -19.31 18.76
N VAL A 14 -3.98 -18.74 18.74
CA VAL A 14 -3.49 -17.92 17.64
C VAL A 14 -3.19 -18.89 16.49
N ALA A 15 -4.24 -19.28 15.76
CA ALA A 15 -4.10 -20.11 14.58
C ALA A 15 -3.40 -19.28 13.48
N SER A 16 -2.11 -19.52 13.31
CA SER A 16 -1.42 -19.69 12.03
C SER A 16 -1.98 -18.93 10.83
N PHE A 17 -1.57 -17.68 10.66
CA PHE A 17 -1.63 -16.98 9.37
C PHE A 17 -0.39 -17.27 8.48
N ALA A 18 0.25 -18.43 8.67
CA ALA A 18 1.48 -18.77 7.94
C ALA A 18 1.29 -19.78 6.82
N GLN A 19 0.04 -20.03 6.34
CA GLN A 19 -0.18 -21.09 5.38
C GLN A 19 -1.23 -20.74 4.32
N ASP A 20 -0.97 -19.65 3.57
CA ASP A 20 -1.77 -19.44 2.36
C ASP A 20 -1.00 -18.67 1.27
N MET A 21 0.25 -19.08 1.02
CA MET A 21 1.03 -18.50 -0.07
C MET A 21 1.18 -19.42 -1.27
N ASP A 22 0.60 -20.64 -1.27
CA ASP A 22 0.90 -21.62 -2.32
C ASP A 22 -0.31 -22.29 -2.99
N GLN A 23 -1.47 -21.67 -2.94
CA GLN A 23 -2.56 -22.04 -3.84
C GLN A 23 -2.89 -20.84 -4.74
N ARG A 24 -2.27 -20.81 -5.92
CA ARG A 24 -2.79 -20.02 -7.05
C ARG A 24 -4.08 -20.68 -7.54
N PRO A 25 -5.28 -20.18 -7.24
CA PRO A 25 -6.48 -20.62 -7.93
C PRO A 25 -6.36 -20.13 -9.36
N SER A 26 -6.30 -21.06 -10.28
CA SER A 26 -6.44 -20.79 -11.71
C SER A 26 -7.81 -20.14 -11.96
N GLY A 27 -7.82 -18.92 -12.53
CA GLY A 27 -8.94 -18.46 -13.34
C GLY A 27 -10.13 -17.79 -12.67
N GLU A 28 -10.23 -17.71 -11.35
CA GLU A 28 -11.27 -16.87 -10.73
C GLU A 28 -10.84 -15.41 -10.75
N GLN A 29 -11.71 -14.57 -11.31
CA GLN A 29 -11.60 -13.12 -11.26
C GLN A 29 -11.45 -12.69 -9.80
N ARG A 30 -10.22 -12.48 -9.36
CA ARG A 30 -9.98 -11.79 -8.09
C ARG A 30 -10.63 -10.43 -8.22
N GLU A 31 -11.76 -10.22 -7.55
CA GLU A 31 -12.39 -8.91 -7.47
C GLU A 31 -11.31 -7.91 -7.09
N ARG A 32 -11.04 -7.01 -8.01
CA ARG A 32 -10.00 -5.99 -7.78
C ARG A 32 -10.53 -5.07 -6.70
N MET A 33 -9.84 -5.05 -5.56
CA MET A 33 -10.18 -4.14 -4.46
C MET A 33 -10.40 -2.73 -4.99
N THR A 34 -11.47 -2.09 -4.52
CA THR A 34 -11.72 -0.68 -4.85
C THR A 34 -10.61 0.22 -4.30
N PRO A 35 -10.44 1.44 -4.81
CA PRO A 35 -9.49 2.40 -4.26
C PRO A 35 -9.68 2.62 -2.75
N GLU A 36 -10.92 2.71 -2.30
CA GLU A 36 -11.29 2.88 -0.91
C GLU A 36 -10.84 1.70 -0.04
N GLN A 37 -11.13 0.48 -0.47
CA GLN A 37 -10.71 -0.75 0.22
C GLN A 37 -9.18 -0.83 0.33
N ARG A 38 -8.47 -0.42 -0.74
CA ARG A 38 -7.00 -0.35 -0.72
C ARG A 38 -6.48 0.68 0.28
N ASN A 39 -7.11 1.85 0.31
CA ASN A 39 -6.76 2.93 1.24
C ASN A 39 -7.01 2.52 2.69
N GLU A 40 -8.14 1.89 2.99
CA GLU A 40 -8.45 1.39 4.32
C GLU A 40 -7.45 0.32 4.79
N LYS A 41 -7.12 -0.64 3.91
CA LYS A 41 -6.11 -1.65 4.20
C LYS A 41 -4.74 -1.02 4.47
N GLN A 42 -4.36 -0.02 3.65
CA GLN A 42 -3.10 0.69 3.83
C GLN A 42 -3.09 1.52 5.11
N LEU A 43 -4.19 2.22 5.43
CA LEU A 43 -4.32 2.97 6.67
C LEU A 43 -4.19 2.04 7.89
N LYS A 44 -4.91 0.92 7.89
CA LYS A 44 -4.85 -0.08 8.97
C LYS A 44 -3.42 -0.59 9.18
N LYS A 45 -2.72 -0.90 8.10
CA LYS A 45 -1.32 -1.33 8.16
C LYS A 45 -0.42 -0.24 8.75
N LEU A 46 -0.49 1.00 8.25
CA LEU A 46 0.30 2.11 8.77
C LEU A 46 -0.02 2.43 10.23
N THR A 47 -1.29 2.37 10.63
CA THR A 47 -1.71 2.55 12.03
C THR A 47 -1.04 1.54 12.95
N SER A 48 -1.02 0.27 12.55
CA SER A 48 -0.38 -0.80 13.33
C SER A 48 1.15 -0.65 13.37
N GLU A 49 1.80 -0.39 12.23
CA GLU A 49 3.27 -0.35 12.14
C GLU A 49 3.87 0.90 12.77
N LEU A 50 3.18 2.04 12.69
CA LEU A 50 3.64 3.32 13.19
C LEU A 50 2.98 3.74 14.51
N SER A 51 2.00 2.96 15.02
CA SER A 51 1.22 3.31 16.22
C SER A 51 0.59 4.71 16.10
N LEU A 52 -0.13 4.96 14.98
CA LEU A 52 -0.74 6.25 14.71
C LEU A 52 -1.86 6.55 15.70
N ASP A 53 -1.87 7.75 16.27
CA ASP A 53 -3.00 8.25 17.05
C ASP A 53 -4.23 8.59 16.16
N ALA A 54 -5.36 8.90 16.78
CA ALA A 54 -6.62 9.13 16.06
C ALA A 54 -6.53 10.33 15.09
N ASN A 55 -5.80 11.40 15.46
CA ASN A 55 -5.63 12.57 14.62
C ASN A 55 -4.73 12.26 13.41
N GLN A 56 -3.61 11.59 13.66
CA GLN A 56 -2.71 11.11 12.59
C GLN A 56 -3.43 10.18 11.62
N GLN A 57 -4.25 9.25 12.12
CA GLN A 57 -5.06 8.36 11.28
C GLN A 57 -6.01 9.12 10.36
N ALA A 58 -6.69 10.16 10.87
CA ALA A 58 -7.57 11.00 10.06
C ALA A 58 -6.79 11.73 8.95
N GLN A 59 -5.64 12.30 9.26
CA GLN A 59 -4.79 12.99 8.28
C GLN A 59 -4.20 12.03 7.24
N VAL A 60 -3.72 10.86 7.64
CA VAL A 60 -3.22 9.82 6.73
C VAL A 60 -4.33 9.30 5.84
N LYS A 61 -5.54 9.08 6.36
CA LYS A 61 -6.72 8.69 5.57
C LYS A 61 -7.00 9.69 4.45
N GLN A 62 -7.02 10.98 4.78
CA GLN A 62 -7.21 12.03 3.78
C GLN A 62 -6.09 12.02 2.73
N LEU A 63 -4.83 11.90 3.14
CA LEU A 63 -3.70 11.84 2.23
C LEU A 63 -3.78 10.63 1.27
N LEU A 64 -4.18 9.47 1.77
CA LEU A 64 -4.38 8.28 0.95
C LEU A 64 -5.51 8.47 -0.08
N ALA A 65 -6.61 9.11 0.32
CA ALA A 65 -7.72 9.43 -0.59
C ALA A 65 -7.29 10.41 -1.70
N GLU A 66 -6.58 11.48 -1.36
CA GLU A 66 -6.02 12.43 -2.34
C GLU A 66 -5.09 11.74 -3.35
N ARG A 67 -4.19 10.86 -2.86
CA ARG A 67 -3.30 10.07 -3.72
C ARG A 67 -4.06 9.14 -4.65
N SER A 68 -5.08 8.47 -4.16
CA SER A 68 -5.91 7.58 -4.97
C SER A 68 -6.63 8.33 -6.07
N ALA A 69 -7.26 9.46 -5.76
CA ALA A 69 -7.95 10.28 -6.75
C ALA A 69 -7.01 10.78 -7.86
N LYS A 70 -5.78 11.21 -7.50
CA LYS A 70 -4.76 11.60 -8.49
C LYS A 70 -4.32 10.42 -9.35
N ALA A 71 -4.11 9.24 -8.73
CA ALA A 71 -3.69 8.04 -9.44
C ALA A 71 -4.77 7.55 -10.42
N GLU A 72 -6.06 7.73 -10.09
CA GLU A 72 -7.16 7.39 -10.99
C GLU A 72 -7.21 8.31 -12.20
N LYS A 73 -7.16 9.62 -11.98
CA LYS A 73 -7.10 10.59 -13.10
C LYS A 73 -5.93 10.29 -14.05
N LEU A 74 -4.78 9.93 -13.50
CA LEU A 74 -3.62 9.58 -14.29
C LEU A 74 -3.81 8.25 -15.05
N ARG A 75 -4.49 7.28 -14.46
CA ARG A 75 -4.84 6.02 -15.10
C ARG A 75 -5.81 6.24 -16.26
N GLU A 76 -6.84 7.06 -16.06
CA GLU A 76 -7.81 7.43 -17.08
C GLU A 76 -7.12 8.14 -18.25
N ALA A 77 -6.25 9.11 -18.00
CA ALA A 77 -5.49 9.79 -19.04
C ALA A 77 -4.62 8.81 -19.85
N ARG A 78 -3.98 7.84 -19.19
CA ARG A 78 -3.20 6.80 -19.87
C ARG A 78 -4.07 5.84 -20.67
N GLN A 79 -5.25 5.51 -20.16
CA GLN A 79 -6.19 4.65 -20.88
C GLN A 79 -6.66 5.35 -22.16
N ALA A 80 -7.09 6.61 -22.07
CA ALA A 80 -7.46 7.41 -23.23
C ALA A 80 -6.33 7.49 -24.29
N GLN A 81 -5.09 7.63 -23.83
CA GLN A 81 -3.93 7.64 -24.73
C GLN A 81 -3.69 6.27 -25.41
N ARG A 82 -3.92 5.17 -24.71
CA ARG A 82 -3.85 3.81 -25.29
C ARG A 82 -4.97 3.57 -26.31
N ASP A 83 -6.17 4.00 -25.97
CA ASP A 83 -7.35 3.84 -26.83
C ASP A 83 -7.21 4.65 -28.13
N SER A 84 -6.51 5.79 -28.10
CA SER A 84 -6.14 6.56 -29.29
C SER A 84 -4.98 5.94 -30.09
N ASN A 85 -4.44 4.80 -29.66
CA ASN A 85 -3.27 4.13 -30.25
C ASN A 85 -2.03 5.03 -30.43
N THR A 86 -1.94 6.10 -29.62
CA THR A 86 -0.84 7.06 -29.66
C THR A 86 0.22 6.70 -28.64
N LYS A 87 1.42 6.38 -29.10
CA LYS A 87 2.54 6.12 -28.18
C LYS A 87 3.03 7.44 -27.56
N PRO A 88 3.27 7.49 -26.24
CA PRO A 88 3.79 8.69 -25.60
C PRO A 88 5.14 9.08 -26.20
N THR A 89 5.30 10.35 -26.51
CA THR A 89 6.55 10.95 -26.96
C THR A 89 7.61 10.91 -25.84
N ALA A 90 8.88 11.11 -26.20
CA ALA A 90 9.96 11.21 -25.21
C ALA A 90 9.72 12.38 -24.22
N ALA A 91 9.22 13.51 -24.70
CA ALA A 91 8.90 14.69 -23.89
C ALA A 91 7.76 14.41 -22.89
N GLU A 92 6.69 13.74 -23.33
CA GLU A 92 5.59 13.35 -22.43
C GLU A 92 6.03 12.36 -21.35
N ARG A 93 6.88 11.40 -21.69
CA ARG A 93 7.45 10.47 -20.70
C ARG A 93 8.32 11.20 -19.66
N GLU A 94 9.12 12.15 -20.09
CA GLU A 94 9.95 12.97 -19.18
C GLU A 94 9.07 13.84 -18.26
N THR A 95 8.07 14.51 -18.83
CA THR A 95 7.10 15.30 -18.07
C THR A 95 6.38 14.45 -17.02
N PHE A 96 5.92 13.26 -17.42
CA PHE A 96 5.30 12.31 -16.52
C PHE A 96 6.23 11.88 -15.38
N LYS A 97 7.50 11.57 -15.69
CA LYS A 97 8.50 11.21 -14.68
C LYS A 97 8.72 12.34 -13.67
N LYS A 98 8.81 13.59 -14.14
CA LYS A 98 8.93 14.77 -13.27
C LYS A 98 7.70 14.94 -12.37
N GLN A 99 6.51 14.77 -12.91
CA GLN A 99 5.27 14.83 -12.12
C GLN A 99 5.22 13.74 -11.02
N MET A 100 5.61 12.52 -11.34
CA MET A 100 5.66 11.42 -10.36
C MET A 100 6.66 11.69 -9.24
N ILE A 101 7.82 12.27 -9.57
CA ILE A 101 8.82 12.66 -8.55
C ILE A 101 8.24 13.75 -7.65
N ALA A 102 7.71 14.82 -8.23
CA ALA A 102 7.11 15.93 -7.48
C ALA A 102 5.95 15.47 -6.56
N GLU A 103 5.09 14.56 -7.03
CA GLU A 103 4.02 13.97 -6.21
C GLU A 103 4.56 13.11 -5.05
N ASN A 104 5.62 12.36 -5.28
CA ASN A 104 6.27 11.58 -4.23
C ASN A 104 6.89 12.50 -3.16
N ASP A 105 7.56 13.56 -3.58
CA ASP A 105 8.18 14.55 -2.67
C ASP A 105 7.11 15.30 -1.87
N ALA A 106 6.00 15.70 -2.51
CA ALA A 106 4.87 16.32 -1.82
C ALA A 106 4.22 15.39 -0.79
N ASN A 107 4.05 14.11 -1.13
CA ASN A 107 3.52 13.11 -0.20
C ASN A 107 4.49 12.84 0.97
N ASP A 108 5.79 12.80 0.70
CA ASP A 108 6.84 12.67 1.72
C ASP A 108 6.79 13.85 2.70
N ALA A 109 6.71 15.07 2.20
CA ALA A 109 6.58 16.28 3.01
C ALA A 109 5.31 16.27 3.88
N LYS A 110 4.16 15.86 3.33
CA LYS A 110 2.91 15.70 4.09
C LYS A 110 3.04 14.66 5.19
N MET A 111 3.60 13.49 4.89
CA MET A 111 3.84 12.45 5.91
C MET A 111 4.78 12.93 7.00
N LYS A 112 5.83 13.66 6.65
CA LYS A 112 6.76 14.26 7.62
C LYS A 112 6.08 15.27 8.54
N ALA A 113 5.08 16.00 8.06
CA ALA A 113 4.30 16.93 8.87
C ALA A 113 3.29 16.23 9.82
N ILE A 114 2.79 15.07 9.43
CA ILE A 114 1.82 14.28 10.21
C ILE A 114 2.51 13.44 11.30
N LEU A 115 3.65 12.86 10.98
CA LEU A 115 4.36 11.88 11.82
C LEU A 115 5.36 12.57 12.75
N ASN A 116 5.57 12.01 13.94
CA ASN A 116 6.72 12.39 14.75
C ASN A 116 8.03 11.83 14.16
N ALA A 117 9.19 12.21 14.72
CA ALA A 117 10.50 11.85 14.19
C ALA A 117 10.72 10.32 14.10
N ASP A 118 10.33 9.57 15.13
CA ASP A 118 10.50 8.11 15.17
C ASP A 118 9.56 7.40 14.19
N GLN A 119 8.29 7.84 14.13
CA GLN A 119 7.31 7.33 13.19
C GLN A 119 7.74 7.60 11.74
N TYR A 120 8.26 8.80 11.47
CA TYR A 120 8.74 9.16 10.13
C TYR A 120 9.94 8.30 9.72
N THR A 121 10.89 8.06 10.62
CA THR A 121 12.03 7.17 10.38
C THR A 121 11.57 5.75 10.04
N LYS A 122 10.64 5.19 10.82
CA LYS A 122 10.04 3.87 10.54
C LYS A 122 9.30 3.87 9.20
N TRP A 123 8.54 4.91 8.91
CA TRP A 123 7.83 5.02 7.65
C TRP A 123 8.79 5.05 6.44
N LYS A 124 9.91 5.75 6.53
CA LYS A 124 10.96 5.74 5.49
C LYS A 124 11.53 4.34 5.28
N ALA A 125 11.80 3.61 6.34
CA ALA A 125 12.28 2.23 6.26
C ALA A 125 11.26 1.31 5.56
N ILE A 126 9.97 1.42 5.89
CA ILE A 126 8.88 0.69 5.21
C ILE A 126 8.83 1.04 3.72
N GLN A 127 9.02 2.31 3.35
CA GLN A 127 9.04 2.75 1.96
C GLN A 127 10.19 2.12 1.17
N GLU A 128 11.40 2.09 1.73
CA GLU A 128 12.56 1.46 1.09
C GLU A 128 12.38 -0.04 0.95
N GLU A 129 11.91 -0.75 1.98
CA GLU A 129 11.59 -2.18 1.91
C GLU A 129 10.56 -2.49 0.81
N ASN A 130 9.52 -1.68 0.70
CA ASN A 130 8.51 -1.84 -0.36
C ASN A 130 9.08 -1.60 -1.76
N LYS A 131 10.00 -0.65 -1.92
CA LYS A 131 10.70 -0.41 -3.18
C LYS A 131 11.59 -1.58 -3.58
N ASP A 132 12.32 -2.13 -2.63
CA ASP A 132 13.20 -3.28 -2.87
C ASP A 132 12.39 -4.52 -3.25
N LYS A 133 11.32 -4.83 -2.53
CA LYS A 133 10.38 -5.90 -2.91
C LYS A 133 9.79 -5.70 -4.31
N ALA A 134 9.47 -4.45 -4.69
CA ALA A 134 8.97 -4.16 -6.02
C ALA A 134 10.04 -4.38 -7.10
N ARG A 135 11.31 -4.01 -6.83
CA ARG A 135 12.45 -4.25 -7.73
C ARG A 135 12.73 -5.74 -7.91
N GLU A 136 12.69 -6.52 -6.84
CA GLU A 136 12.89 -7.97 -6.88
C GLU A 136 11.81 -8.66 -7.73
N ARG A 137 10.54 -8.35 -7.50
CA ARG A 137 9.43 -8.88 -8.32
C ARG A 137 9.57 -8.53 -9.79
N MET A 138 10.03 -7.32 -10.10
CA MET A 138 10.27 -6.91 -11.49
C MET A 138 11.38 -7.72 -12.13
N LYS A 139 12.47 -8.00 -11.40
CA LYS A 139 13.57 -8.84 -11.88
C LYS A 139 13.13 -10.29 -12.11
N GLU A 140 12.33 -10.85 -11.21
CA GLU A 140 11.77 -12.20 -11.36
C GLU A 140 10.88 -12.27 -12.59
N TYR A 141 9.95 -11.32 -12.76
CA TYR A 141 9.09 -11.24 -13.93
C TYR A 141 9.88 -11.16 -15.25
N GLN A 142 10.98 -10.41 -15.27
CA GLN A 142 11.85 -10.32 -16.45
C GLN A 142 12.59 -11.63 -16.75
N LYS A 143 12.97 -12.38 -15.71
CA LYS A 143 13.61 -13.69 -15.89
C LYS A 143 12.65 -14.77 -16.41
N GLU A 144 11.39 -14.71 -16.01
CA GLU A 144 10.38 -15.67 -16.47
C GLU A 144 9.93 -15.44 -17.91
N ASN A 145 10.12 -14.21 -18.45
CA ASN A 145 9.65 -13.83 -19.78
C ASN A 145 10.78 -13.65 -20.81
N ASN A 146 12.03 -13.99 -20.50
CA ASN A 146 13.18 -14.06 -21.40
C ASN A 146 13.68 -15.49 -21.56
#